data_5b91a95d2dffce393198e8427741e1e7
#
_entry.id   5b91a95d2dffce393198e8427741e1e7
#
_cell.length_a   1.000
_cell.length_b   1.000
_cell.length_c   1.000
_cell.angle_alpha   90.00
_cell.angle_beta   90.00
_cell.angle_gamma   90.00
#
_symmetry.space_group_name_H-M   'P 1'
#
loop_
_entity.id
_entity.type
_entity.pdbx_description
1 polymer ?
#
loop_
_entity_poly.entity_id
_entity_poly.type
_entity_poly.pdbx_seq_one_letter_code
_entity_poly.pdbx_strand_id
1 'polypeptide(L)'
;MPAQPRPRTAPHQEQTDVLIVGAGPTGLTLACDLARRGVRALLVERAAELFPGSRGKGLQPRTLEVFEDLGILPAVREAGGPYPRILSWQDGERQGEWDLVERSTADDPTVPYPDTWMLPQWRTQEILHARLRELGGEVRFGTALTGLDQPLDPGRHPDLGQTPALDEHPDRRPDRVTATLTGPDGGLRTVSAQYLVAADGGRGAVRRLAGIPMAGEQVDPQQSLVADVRVTGLDRDNWHFWPKGAGGPLLLCPLPGTADFQLLAQFGEHAEPDTSPAAVRELIAARTHLAAAAVGDVRWASAFRPSAALAERFRSGRVFLAGDAAHIHSPAGGQGLNTSIQDAYNLGWKLGQVLLHDAPEELLDSYEQERLPVAADVLEISTRLHRAGAVRHGRLRGPRTEQLGVGYPDGPLTVEARPGLPEEALRAGDRAPDAPLDGSPAGTRLFDLFRGPHVTVLAVGRRLPAVPAGVRAHRVDGGVAQAVYGEGLFVIRPDGYLGLATDDPADLPGYLARLGLR
;
A
#
# COMPACT_ATOMS: atom_id res chain seq x y z
N MET A 1 11.08 -58.88 23.54
CA MET A 1 11.86 -57.84 22.87
C MET A 1 11.04 -56.56 22.82
N PRO A 2 11.44 -55.43 23.40
CA PRO A 2 10.69 -54.18 23.31
C PRO A 2 10.86 -53.61 21.90
N ALA A 3 9.73 -53.17 21.31
CA ALA A 3 9.66 -52.53 19.99
C ALA A 3 10.52 -51.26 19.96
N GLN A 4 11.43 -51.15 19.00
CA GLN A 4 12.19 -49.94 18.74
C GLN A 4 11.25 -48.80 18.35
N PRO A 5 11.40 -47.57 18.88
CA PRO A 5 10.61 -46.42 18.45
C PRO A 5 10.92 -46.12 16.98
N ARG A 6 9.87 -45.98 16.17
CA ARG A 6 9.99 -45.55 14.76
C ARG A 6 10.71 -44.20 14.72
N PRO A 7 11.65 -44.00 13.78
CA PRO A 7 12.29 -42.71 13.61
C PRO A 7 11.21 -41.65 13.35
N ARG A 8 11.22 -40.59 14.13
CA ARG A 8 10.42 -39.37 13.87
C ARG A 8 10.88 -38.85 12.51
N THR A 9 10.02 -38.95 11.49
CA THR A 9 10.21 -38.24 10.24
C THR A 9 10.45 -36.78 10.56
N ALA A 10 11.59 -36.23 10.13
CA ALA A 10 11.87 -34.80 10.25
C ALA A 10 10.68 -34.03 9.65
N PRO A 11 10.20 -32.96 10.27
CA PRO A 11 9.10 -32.17 9.73
C PRO A 11 9.51 -31.71 8.34
N HIS A 12 8.67 -31.99 7.34
CA HIS A 12 8.87 -31.50 5.97
C HIS A 12 8.95 -29.97 6.02
N GLN A 13 10.15 -29.43 5.83
CA GLN A 13 10.37 -28.00 5.74
C GLN A 13 9.76 -27.50 4.44
N GLU A 14 8.68 -26.75 4.52
CA GLU A 14 8.06 -26.10 3.36
C GLU A 14 8.99 -25.02 2.80
N GLN A 15 9.09 -24.89 1.48
CA GLN A 15 9.96 -23.90 0.82
C GLN A 15 9.16 -23.01 -0.12
N THR A 16 9.44 -21.71 -0.06
CA THR A 16 8.89 -20.70 -0.97
C THR A 16 9.99 -19.71 -1.36
N ASP A 17 9.76 -18.89 -2.39
CA ASP A 17 10.71 -17.82 -2.72
C ASP A 17 10.47 -16.61 -1.81
N VAL A 18 9.20 -16.22 -1.61
CA VAL A 18 8.83 -15.12 -0.71
C VAL A 18 7.76 -15.59 0.29
N LEU A 19 7.98 -15.34 1.57
CA LEU A 19 6.96 -15.45 2.61
C LEU A 19 6.40 -14.06 2.92
N ILE A 20 5.09 -13.88 2.72
CA ILE A 20 4.37 -12.64 3.04
C ILE A 20 3.54 -12.89 4.30
N VAL A 21 3.70 -12.04 5.32
CA VAL A 21 2.99 -12.16 6.59
C VAL A 21 1.96 -11.02 6.71
N GLY A 22 0.68 -11.39 6.67
CA GLY A 22 -0.48 -10.49 6.75
C GLY A 22 -1.18 -10.31 5.41
N ALA A 23 -2.49 -10.63 5.36
CA ALA A 23 -3.36 -10.51 4.18
C ALA A 23 -4.21 -9.23 4.20
N GLY A 24 -3.65 -8.13 4.72
CA GLY A 24 -4.19 -6.78 4.52
C GLY A 24 -3.98 -6.29 3.07
N PRO A 25 -4.42 -5.08 2.73
CA PRO A 25 -4.27 -4.51 1.39
C PRO A 25 -2.81 -4.56 0.89
N THR A 26 -1.83 -4.29 1.76
CA THR A 26 -0.39 -4.34 1.44
C THR A 26 0.05 -5.73 1.01
N GLY A 27 -0.22 -6.74 1.84
CA GLY A 27 0.21 -8.11 1.56
C GLY A 27 -0.49 -8.72 0.35
N LEU A 28 -1.78 -8.43 0.18
CA LEU A 28 -2.56 -8.85 -1.00
C LEU A 28 -2.05 -8.19 -2.29
N THR A 29 -1.71 -6.89 -2.25
CA THR A 29 -1.12 -6.18 -3.39
C THR A 29 0.22 -6.79 -3.79
N LEU A 30 1.11 -7.04 -2.81
CA LEU A 30 2.39 -7.69 -3.06
C LEU A 30 2.21 -9.10 -3.62
N ALA A 31 1.29 -9.89 -3.04
CA ALA A 31 1.03 -11.25 -3.52
C ALA A 31 0.51 -11.26 -4.97
N CYS A 32 -0.37 -10.33 -5.34
CA CYS A 32 -0.83 -10.17 -6.72
C CYS A 32 0.33 -9.80 -7.66
N ASP A 33 1.19 -8.86 -7.27
CA ASP A 33 2.31 -8.43 -8.10
C ASP A 33 3.36 -9.54 -8.28
N LEU A 34 3.67 -10.30 -7.23
CA LEU A 34 4.57 -11.45 -7.31
C LEU A 34 3.97 -12.60 -8.13
N ALA A 35 2.68 -12.90 -7.94
CA ALA A 35 1.99 -13.98 -8.68
C ALA A 35 1.96 -13.71 -10.19
N ARG A 36 1.65 -12.49 -10.63
CA ARG A 36 1.66 -12.14 -12.07
C ARG A 36 3.05 -12.19 -12.70
N ARG A 37 4.11 -12.14 -11.87
CA ARG A 37 5.51 -12.30 -12.30
C ARG A 37 5.97 -13.75 -12.33
N GLY A 38 5.20 -14.67 -11.73
CA GLY A 38 5.58 -16.07 -11.60
C GLY A 38 6.48 -16.38 -10.40
N VAL A 39 6.63 -15.46 -9.45
CA VAL A 39 7.35 -15.69 -8.19
C VAL A 39 6.47 -16.52 -7.25
N ARG A 40 7.02 -17.59 -6.69
CA ARG A 40 6.32 -18.43 -5.71
C ARG A 40 6.28 -17.71 -4.36
N ALA A 41 5.12 -17.18 -4.01
CA ALA A 41 4.90 -16.52 -2.74
C ALA A 41 3.91 -17.31 -1.87
N LEU A 42 4.20 -17.44 -0.58
CA LEU A 42 3.30 -17.94 0.44
C LEU A 42 2.77 -16.75 1.24
N LEU A 43 1.47 -16.48 1.15
CA LEU A 43 0.81 -15.45 1.94
C LEU A 43 0.08 -16.09 3.12
N VAL A 44 0.44 -15.68 4.34
CA VAL A 44 -0.17 -16.17 5.59
C VAL A 44 -0.91 -15.05 6.31
N GLU A 45 -2.04 -15.40 6.92
CA GLU A 45 -2.85 -14.50 7.74
C GLU A 45 -3.28 -15.19 9.03
N ARG A 46 -3.05 -14.54 10.18
CA ARG A 46 -3.42 -15.08 11.50
C ARG A 46 -4.92 -15.18 11.74
N ALA A 47 -5.71 -14.29 11.14
CA ALA A 47 -7.16 -14.34 11.20
C ALA A 47 -7.70 -15.52 10.36
N ALA A 48 -8.88 -16.00 10.70
CA ALA A 48 -9.56 -17.06 9.96
C ALA A 48 -10.14 -16.59 8.61
N GLU A 49 -10.25 -15.28 8.40
CA GLU A 49 -10.82 -14.64 7.23
C GLU A 49 -10.22 -13.24 7.01
N LEU A 50 -10.56 -12.59 5.91
CA LEU A 50 -10.18 -11.20 5.65
C LEU A 50 -10.77 -10.26 6.70
N PHE A 51 -10.04 -9.19 7.01
CA PHE A 51 -10.48 -8.18 7.97
C PHE A 51 -11.80 -7.53 7.52
N PRO A 52 -12.87 -7.56 8.35
CA PRO A 52 -14.23 -7.20 7.93
C PRO A 52 -14.53 -5.69 7.99
N GLY A 53 -13.62 -4.85 8.46
CA GLY A 53 -13.88 -3.44 8.76
C GLY A 53 -13.24 -2.46 7.78
N SER A 54 -13.70 -1.21 7.85
CA SER A 54 -13.23 -0.11 7.00
C SER A 54 -12.41 0.91 7.79
N ARG A 55 -11.15 0.57 8.14
CA ARG A 55 -10.23 1.58 8.70
C ARG A 55 -9.88 2.62 7.63
N GLY A 56 -9.56 2.16 6.42
CA GLY A 56 -9.35 2.98 5.24
C GLY A 56 -10.53 2.90 4.28
N LYS A 57 -10.78 3.96 3.52
CA LYS A 57 -11.83 3.98 2.49
C LYS A 57 -11.53 4.90 1.30
N GLY A 58 -10.45 5.70 1.38
CA GLY A 58 -10.06 6.63 0.32
C GLY A 58 -8.92 6.06 -0.50
N LEU A 59 -9.15 5.91 -1.81
CA LEU A 59 -8.15 5.53 -2.79
C LEU A 59 -7.70 6.79 -3.52
N GLN A 60 -6.43 7.12 -3.42
CA GLN A 60 -5.85 8.29 -4.08
C GLN A 60 -5.59 8.01 -5.57
N PRO A 61 -5.51 9.05 -6.42
CA PRO A 61 -5.22 8.94 -7.84
C PRO A 61 -4.09 7.96 -8.16
N ARG A 62 -2.95 8.08 -7.49
CA ARG A 62 -1.81 7.16 -7.71
C ARG A 62 -2.15 5.69 -7.43
N THR A 63 -2.96 5.42 -6.42
CA THR A 63 -3.41 4.05 -6.10
C THR A 63 -4.34 3.48 -7.18
N LEU A 64 -5.16 4.32 -7.81
CA LEU A 64 -6.01 3.90 -8.93
C LEU A 64 -5.17 3.50 -10.15
N GLU A 65 -4.05 4.20 -10.42
CA GLU A 65 -3.09 3.81 -11.45
C GLU A 65 -2.45 2.45 -11.16
N VAL A 66 -2.05 2.20 -9.91
CA VAL A 66 -1.55 0.88 -9.47
C VAL A 66 -2.61 -0.21 -9.67
N PHE A 67 -3.86 0.08 -9.34
CA PHE A 67 -4.97 -0.87 -9.51
C PHE A 67 -5.33 -1.11 -10.97
N GLU A 68 -5.13 -0.12 -11.84
CA GLU A 68 -5.25 -0.32 -13.29
C GLU A 68 -4.20 -1.30 -13.78
N ASP A 69 -2.94 -1.12 -13.41
CA ASP A 69 -1.84 -2.01 -13.81
C ASP A 69 -2.01 -3.43 -13.26
N LEU A 70 -2.54 -3.58 -12.05
CA LEU A 70 -2.90 -4.89 -11.47
C LEU A 70 -4.15 -5.51 -12.11
N GLY A 71 -4.88 -4.78 -12.95
CA GLY A 71 -6.07 -5.24 -13.66
C GLY A 71 -7.33 -5.30 -12.81
N ILE A 72 -7.39 -4.60 -11.67
CA ILE A 72 -8.53 -4.61 -10.75
C ILE A 72 -9.36 -3.32 -10.77
N LEU A 73 -8.91 -2.28 -11.48
CA LEU A 73 -9.59 -0.99 -11.49
C LEU A 73 -11.07 -1.04 -11.91
N PRO A 74 -11.48 -1.85 -12.90
CA PRO A 74 -12.91 -1.97 -13.24
C PRO A 74 -13.76 -2.40 -12.05
N ALA A 75 -13.35 -3.44 -11.31
CA ALA A 75 -14.06 -3.92 -10.11
C ALA A 75 -14.05 -2.89 -8.97
N VAL A 76 -12.96 -2.11 -8.81
CA VAL A 76 -12.86 -1.03 -7.84
C VAL A 76 -13.83 0.10 -8.17
N ARG A 77 -13.97 0.46 -9.46
CA ARG A 77 -14.90 1.50 -9.91
C ARG A 77 -16.35 1.09 -9.78
N GLU A 78 -16.67 -0.15 -10.11
CA GLU A 78 -18.01 -0.71 -9.96
C GLU A 78 -18.47 -0.77 -8.49
N ALA A 79 -17.57 -1.15 -7.58
CA ALA A 79 -17.88 -1.33 -6.17
C ALA A 79 -17.79 -0.05 -5.34
N GLY A 80 -17.12 0.98 -5.84
CA GLY A 80 -16.84 2.23 -5.13
C GLY A 80 -17.69 3.40 -5.61
N GLY A 81 -17.29 4.61 -5.19
CA GLY A 81 -17.96 5.85 -5.60
C GLY A 81 -17.14 7.09 -5.28
N PRO A 82 -17.58 8.27 -5.75
CA PRO A 82 -16.95 9.54 -5.41
C PRO A 82 -17.10 9.83 -3.91
N TYR A 83 -16.22 10.70 -3.40
CA TYR A 83 -16.37 11.19 -2.03
C TYR A 83 -17.62 12.05 -1.89
N PRO A 84 -18.49 11.80 -0.88
CA PRO A 84 -19.63 12.63 -0.61
C PRO A 84 -19.18 13.97 0.01
N ARG A 85 -20.02 15.00 -0.15
CA ARG A 85 -19.86 16.26 0.58
C ARG A 85 -20.12 16.06 2.06
N ILE A 86 -19.48 16.85 2.91
CA ILE A 86 -19.82 16.86 4.33
C ILE A 86 -21.05 17.72 4.54
N LEU A 87 -22.04 17.16 5.25
CA LEU A 87 -23.23 17.88 5.74
C LEU A 87 -23.14 18.01 7.26
N SER A 88 -23.11 19.22 7.77
CA SER A 88 -23.15 19.49 9.21
C SER A 88 -24.59 19.48 9.76
N TRP A 89 -24.74 18.97 10.97
CA TRP A 89 -25.99 18.95 11.72
C TRP A 89 -25.84 19.68 13.05
N GLN A 90 -26.85 20.44 13.44
CA GLN A 90 -27.00 21.02 14.77
C GLN A 90 -28.48 20.97 15.18
N ASP A 91 -28.75 20.45 16.38
CA ASP A 91 -30.11 20.37 16.95
C ASP A 91 -31.14 19.67 16.03
N GLY A 92 -30.67 18.68 15.24
CA GLY A 92 -31.49 17.94 14.27
C GLY A 92 -31.71 18.65 12.93
N GLU A 93 -31.17 19.84 12.76
CA GLU A 93 -31.33 20.63 11.53
C GLU A 93 -30.03 20.65 10.68
N ARG A 94 -30.17 20.65 9.36
CA ARG A 94 -29.08 20.80 8.40
C ARG A 94 -28.53 22.23 8.50
N GLN A 95 -27.21 22.37 8.61
CA GLN A 95 -26.54 23.67 8.72
C GLN A 95 -25.88 24.10 7.43
N GLY A 96 -24.97 23.29 6.90
CA GLY A 96 -24.21 23.63 5.71
C GLY A 96 -23.50 22.42 5.13
N GLU A 97 -23.11 22.55 3.87
CA GLU A 97 -22.39 21.53 3.13
C GLU A 97 -21.08 22.09 2.57
N TRP A 98 -20.02 21.24 2.57
CA TRP A 98 -18.75 21.58 1.95
C TRP A 98 -18.04 20.32 1.42
N ASP A 99 -17.16 20.51 0.45
CA ASP A 99 -16.33 19.45 -0.07
C ASP A 99 -15.13 19.18 0.87
N LEU A 100 -14.90 17.92 1.19
CA LEU A 100 -13.74 17.46 1.94
C LEU A 100 -12.52 17.32 1.04
N VAL A 101 -12.74 17.04 -0.23
CA VAL A 101 -11.73 16.76 -1.24
C VAL A 101 -11.86 17.82 -2.31
N GLU A 102 -10.77 18.44 -2.68
CA GLU A 102 -10.72 19.27 -3.87
C GLU A 102 -11.00 18.38 -5.09
N ARG A 103 -12.01 18.74 -5.87
CA ARG A 103 -12.35 18.01 -7.09
C ARG A 103 -11.57 18.60 -8.24
N SER A 104 -11.01 17.75 -9.07
CA SER A 104 -10.35 18.22 -10.28
C SER A 104 -11.37 18.90 -11.19
N THR A 105 -11.06 20.13 -11.58
CA THR A 105 -11.82 20.88 -12.60
C THR A 105 -11.11 20.88 -13.95
N ALA A 106 -9.87 20.38 -13.99
CA ALA A 106 -9.06 20.31 -15.19
C ALA A 106 -9.25 18.95 -15.89
N ASP A 107 -9.51 19.00 -17.18
CA ASP A 107 -9.41 17.83 -18.06
C ASP A 107 -7.92 17.68 -18.45
N ASP A 108 -7.15 17.10 -17.54
CA ASP A 108 -5.73 16.85 -17.76
C ASP A 108 -5.56 15.45 -18.38
N PRO A 109 -5.18 15.37 -19.67
CA PRO A 109 -5.03 14.09 -20.35
C PRO A 109 -3.89 13.23 -19.78
N THR A 110 -3.02 13.79 -18.92
CA THR A 110 -1.89 13.08 -18.29
C THR A 110 -2.24 12.42 -16.96
N VAL A 111 -3.45 12.70 -16.45
CA VAL A 111 -3.96 12.20 -15.17
C VAL A 111 -5.32 11.53 -15.39
N PRO A 112 -5.35 10.24 -15.76
CA PRO A 112 -6.60 9.56 -16.12
C PRO A 112 -7.56 9.37 -14.94
N TYR A 113 -7.07 9.47 -13.70
CA TYR A 113 -7.85 9.29 -12.46
C TYR A 113 -7.59 10.45 -11.51
N PRO A 114 -8.10 11.66 -11.79
CA PRO A 114 -7.75 12.87 -11.02
C PRO A 114 -8.39 12.90 -9.63
N ASP A 115 -9.50 12.20 -9.43
CA ASP A 115 -10.29 12.29 -8.20
C ASP A 115 -10.02 11.10 -7.25
N THR A 116 -10.03 11.40 -5.95
CA THR A 116 -10.03 10.37 -4.92
C THR A 116 -11.31 9.53 -5.00
N TRP A 117 -11.16 8.21 -5.03
CA TRP A 117 -12.26 7.26 -5.09
C TRP A 117 -12.53 6.63 -3.72
N MET A 118 -13.78 6.49 -3.34
CA MET A 118 -14.13 5.88 -2.07
C MET A 118 -14.51 4.41 -2.25
N LEU A 119 -13.84 3.53 -1.51
CA LEU A 119 -14.12 2.10 -1.44
C LEU A 119 -13.80 1.59 -0.03
N PRO A 120 -14.71 0.87 0.65
CA PRO A 120 -14.43 0.28 1.96
C PRO A 120 -13.20 -0.63 1.92
N GLN A 121 -12.34 -0.59 2.95
CA GLN A 121 -11.11 -1.39 2.98
C GLN A 121 -11.39 -2.88 2.83
N TRP A 122 -12.42 -3.41 3.49
CA TRP A 122 -12.76 -4.82 3.36
C TRP A 122 -13.11 -5.19 1.91
N ARG A 123 -13.77 -4.29 1.17
CA ARG A 123 -14.07 -4.53 -0.25
C ARG A 123 -12.82 -4.45 -1.12
N THR A 124 -11.90 -3.53 -0.81
CA THR A 124 -10.58 -3.49 -1.46
C THR A 124 -9.83 -4.82 -1.28
N GLN A 125 -9.86 -5.39 -0.07
CA GLN A 125 -9.25 -6.69 0.20
C GLN A 125 -9.92 -7.84 -0.55
N GLU A 126 -11.25 -7.86 -0.63
CA GLU A 126 -11.98 -8.87 -1.39
C GLU A 126 -11.61 -8.85 -2.88
N ILE A 127 -11.52 -7.65 -3.48
CA ILE A 127 -11.14 -7.48 -4.90
C ILE A 127 -9.70 -7.95 -5.13
N LEU A 128 -8.76 -7.55 -4.27
CA LEU A 128 -7.37 -8.00 -4.35
C LEU A 128 -7.24 -9.51 -4.13
N HIS A 129 -7.98 -10.08 -3.19
CA HIS A 129 -8.00 -11.52 -2.94
C HIS A 129 -8.59 -12.31 -4.12
N ALA A 130 -9.67 -11.81 -4.73
CA ALA A 130 -10.23 -12.40 -5.94
C ALA A 130 -9.17 -12.38 -7.07
N ARG A 131 -8.47 -11.25 -7.25
CA ARG A 131 -7.39 -11.14 -8.23
C ARG A 131 -6.24 -12.10 -7.96
N LEU A 132 -5.83 -12.24 -6.71
CA LEU A 132 -4.80 -13.20 -6.32
C LEU A 132 -5.19 -14.63 -6.71
N ARG A 133 -6.45 -15.02 -6.48
CA ARG A 133 -6.96 -16.34 -6.87
C ARG A 133 -7.00 -16.54 -8.38
N GLU A 134 -7.37 -15.53 -9.16
CA GLU A 134 -7.30 -15.54 -10.62
C GLU A 134 -5.87 -15.79 -11.12
N LEU A 135 -4.87 -15.25 -10.41
CA LEU A 135 -3.44 -15.44 -10.70
C LEU A 135 -2.88 -16.77 -10.15
N GLY A 136 -3.74 -17.62 -9.57
CA GLY A 136 -3.36 -18.93 -9.03
C GLY A 136 -2.75 -18.90 -7.63
N GLY A 137 -2.76 -17.73 -6.96
CA GLY A 137 -2.30 -17.59 -5.57
C GLY A 137 -3.44 -17.80 -4.56
N GLU A 138 -3.07 -17.99 -3.30
CA GLU A 138 -4.01 -18.17 -2.19
C GLU A 138 -3.52 -17.56 -0.89
N VAL A 139 -4.44 -17.35 0.05
CA VAL A 139 -4.13 -16.92 1.41
C VAL A 139 -4.27 -18.11 2.35
N ARG A 140 -3.25 -18.38 3.15
CA ARG A 140 -3.31 -19.36 4.22
C ARG A 140 -3.80 -18.68 5.50
N PHE A 141 -5.10 -18.72 5.72
CA PHE A 141 -5.76 -18.18 6.90
C PHE A 141 -5.50 -19.01 8.17
N GLY A 142 -5.78 -18.41 9.34
CA GLY A 142 -5.58 -19.04 10.64
C GLY A 142 -4.12 -19.37 10.94
N THR A 143 -3.18 -18.74 10.24
CA THR A 143 -1.75 -19.07 10.31
C THR A 143 -0.96 -17.86 10.77
N ALA A 144 -0.40 -17.94 11.97
CA ALA A 144 0.36 -16.88 12.61
C ALA A 144 1.87 -17.15 12.56
N LEU A 145 2.67 -16.12 12.23
CA LEU A 145 4.12 -16.20 12.41
C LEU A 145 4.45 -15.99 13.90
N THR A 146 5.16 -16.97 14.47
CA THR A 146 5.53 -17.01 15.90
C THR A 146 7.04 -17.05 16.15
N GLY A 147 7.85 -17.33 15.13
CA GLY A 147 9.30 -17.32 15.21
C GLY A 147 9.93 -16.94 13.87
N LEU A 148 11.09 -16.32 13.94
CA LEU A 148 11.89 -15.90 12.80
C LEU A 148 13.36 -16.09 13.11
N ASP A 149 14.06 -16.78 12.23
CA ASP A 149 15.51 -16.93 12.25
C ASP A 149 16.06 -16.56 10.87
N GLN A 150 17.04 -15.67 10.85
CA GLN A 150 17.77 -15.31 9.63
C GLN A 150 19.26 -15.34 9.89
N PRO A 151 20.08 -15.73 8.90
CA PRO A 151 21.51 -15.61 9.00
C PRO A 151 21.89 -14.13 9.21
N LEU A 152 22.73 -13.86 10.20
CA LEU A 152 23.31 -12.53 10.37
C LEU A 152 24.31 -12.31 9.23
N ASP A 153 24.13 -11.22 8.50
CA ASP A 153 25.15 -10.73 7.58
C ASP A 153 26.14 -9.86 8.37
N PRO A 154 27.37 -10.35 8.65
CA PRO A 154 28.35 -9.62 9.45
C PRO A 154 28.76 -8.27 8.84
N GLY A 155 28.60 -8.12 7.52
CA GLY A 155 28.96 -6.90 6.79
C GLY A 155 27.90 -5.78 6.86
N ARG A 156 26.65 -6.12 7.21
CA ARG A 156 25.53 -5.16 7.25
C ARG A 156 25.06 -4.79 8.65
N HIS A 157 25.62 -5.40 9.71
CA HIS A 157 25.25 -5.15 11.11
C HIS A 157 26.47 -5.00 12.01
N PRO A 158 27.30 -3.94 11.86
CA PRO A 158 28.50 -3.74 12.69
C PRO A 158 28.17 -3.51 14.19
N ASP A 159 26.96 -3.10 14.53
CA ASP A 159 26.58 -2.69 15.89
C ASP A 159 25.88 -3.77 16.73
N LEU A 160 25.54 -4.91 16.15
CA LEU A 160 25.02 -6.04 16.95
C LEU A 160 26.21 -6.87 17.44
N GLY A 161 26.66 -6.55 18.67
CA GLY A 161 27.69 -7.30 19.36
C GLY A 161 27.41 -8.80 19.32
N GLN A 162 28.49 -9.60 19.26
CA GLN A 162 28.48 -11.04 19.13
C GLN A 162 27.36 -11.67 19.98
N THR A 163 26.29 -12.10 19.33
CA THR A 163 25.28 -12.95 19.95
C THR A 163 25.94 -14.33 20.21
N PRO A 164 25.73 -14.98 21.38
CA PRO A 164 26.29 -16.28 21.66
C PRO A 164 25.96 -17.27 20.55
N ALA A 165 26.89 -18.11 20.17
CA ALA A 165 26.68 -19.18 19.22
C ALA A 165 25.46 -20.00 19.63
N LEU A 166 24.33 -19.74 18.93
CA LEU A 166 23.17 -20.62 19.01
C LEU A 166 23.50 -21.88 18.22
N ASP A 167 23.18 -23.02 18.81
CA ASP A 167 23.46 -24.35 18.28
C ASP A 167 23.32 -24.46 16.78
N GLU A 168 24.35 -25.04 16.13
CA GLU A 168 24.38 -25.34 14.70
C GLU A 168 23.19 -26.26 14.32
N HIS A 169 22.10 -25.71 13.91
CA HIS A 169 21.01 -26.49 13.30
C HIS A 169 21.50 -26.97 11.92
N PRO A 170 21.54 -28.31 11.65
CA PRO A 170 22.11 -28.88 10.42
C PRO A 170 21.40 -28.46 9.11
N ASP A 171 20.20 -27.82 9.21
CA ASP A 171 19.40 -27.40 8.07
C ASP A 171 19.48 -25.88 7.78
N ARG A 172 20.38 -25.14 8.41
CA ARG A 172 20.54 -23.69 8.24
C ARG A 172 21.19 -23.39 6.90
N ARG A 173 20.42 -22.86 5.97
CA ARG A 173 20.94 -22.35 4.69
C ARG A 173 21.28 -20.86 4.85
N PRO A 174 22.52 -20.44 4.60
CA PRO A 174 22.97 -19.06 4.83
C PRO A 174 22.29 -18.02 3.92
N ASP A 175 21.56 -18.47 2.91
CA ASP A 175 20.88 -17.65 1.89
C ASP A 175 19.36 -17.56 2.07
N ARG A 176 18.81 -18.03 3.20
CA ARG A 176 17.36 -18.09 3.43
C ARG A 176 16.97 -17.70 4.85
N VAL A 177 15.76 -17.17 5.01
CA VAL A 177 15.11 -17.01 6.32
C VAL A 177 14.32 -18.26 6.68
N THR A 178 14.25 -18.56 7.95
CA THR A 178 13.43 -19.64 8.49
C THR A 178 12.36 -19.07 9.40
N ALA A 179 11.10 -19.29 9.04
CA ALA A 179 9.94 -18.83 9.79
C ALA A 179 9.24 -19.99 10.49
N THR A 180 8.88 -19.81 11.76
CA THR A 180 7.99 -20.72 12.49
C THR A 180 6.57 -20.18 12.40
N LEU A 181 5.67 -20.99 11.88
CA LEU A 181 4.24 -20.68 11.74
C LEU A 181 3.44 -21.57 12.66
N THR A 182 2.42 -21.00 13.30
CA THR A 182 1.40 -21.74 14.06
C THR A 182 0.12 -21.79 13.26
N GLY A 183 -0.34 -22.98 12.91
CA GLY A 183 -1.56 -23.21 12.16
C GLY A 183 -2.84 -23.13 13.02
N PRO A 184 -4.04 -23.22 12.41
CA PRO A 184 -5.31 -23.15 13.12
C PRO A 184 -5.54 -24.33 14.09
N ASP A 185 -4.83 -25.43 13.88
CA ASP A 185 -4.79 -26.62 14.74
C ASP A 185 -3.80 -26.50 15.92
N GLY A 186 -3.11 -25.35 16.05
CA GLY A 186 -2.03 -25.14 17.02
C GLY A 186 -0.71 -25.84 16.62
N GLY A 187 -0.68 -26.53 15.49
CA GLY A 187 0.51 -27.23 14.99
C GLY A 187 1.57 -26.24 14.52
N LEU A 188 2.83 -26.51 14.89
CA LEU A 188 3.97 -25.74 14.42
C LEU A 188 4.46 -26.27 13.08
N ARG A 189 4.75 -25.35 12.16
CA ARG A 189 5.30 -25.63 10.83
C ARG A 189 6.49 -24.70 10.59
N THR A 190 7.52 -25.23 9.93
CA THR A 190 8.69 -24.44 9.56
C THR A 190 8.66 -24.18 8.06
N VAL A 191 8.81 -22.90 7.69
CA VAL A 191 8.89 -22.45 6.29
C VAL A 191 10.25 -21.80 6.07
N SER A 192 10.93 -22.22 5.00
CA SER A 192 12.16 -21.60 4.52
C SER A 192 11.87 -20.75 3.31
N ALA A 193 12.23 -19.45 3.34
CA ALA A 193 12.00 -18.51 2.24
C ALA A 193 13.30 -17.78 1.87
N GLN A 194 13.45 -17.38 0.59
CA GLN A 194 14.57 -16.51 0.20
C GLN A 194 14.41 -15.11 0.81
N TYR A 195 13.19 -14.61 0.84
CA TYR A 195 12.85 -13.34 1.48
C TYR A 195 11.56 -13.45 2.28
N LEU A 196 11.45 -12.63 3.32
CA LEU A 196 10.24 -12.47 4.12
C LEU A 196 9.79 -11.00 4.07
N VAL A 197 8.50 -10.77 3.82
CA VAL A 197 7.91 -9.43 3.82
C VAL A 197 6.85 -9.33 4.90
N ALA A 198 7.06 -8.42 5.85
CA ALA A 198 6.09 -8.05 6.88
C ALA A 198 5.05 -7.10 6.28
N ALA A 199 3.80 -7.56 6.24
CA ALA A 199 2.60 -6.77 5.96
C ALA A 199 1.56 -6.96 7.08
N ASP A 200 2.05 -7.30 8.31
CA ASP A 200 1.27 -7.72 9.48
C ASP A 200 0.78 -6.56 10.35
N GLY A 201 0.90 -5.33 9.81
CA GLY A 201 0.37 -4.12 10.40
C GLY A 201 1.22 -3.57 11.55
N GLY A 202 0.84 -2.42 12.09
CA GLY A 202 1.63 -1.68 13.10
C GLY A 202 1.87 -2.43 14.41
N ARG A 203 1.04 -3.43 14.72
CA ARG A 203 1.20 -4.33 15.88
C ARG A 203 1.77 -5.70 15.50
N GLY A 204 2.27 -5.84 14.28
CA GLY A 204 2.83 -7.07 13.75
C GLY A 204 3.99 -7.63 14.57
N ALA A 205 4.24 -8.93 14.43
CA ALA A 205 5.31 -9.62 15.15
C ALA A 205 6.64 -9.52 14.42
N VAL A 206 6.62 -9.51 13.08
CA VAL A 206 7.82 -9.63 12.24
C VAL A 206 8.84 -8.55 12.56
N ARG A 207 8.42 -7.27 12.60
CA ARG A 207 9.34 -6.16 12.87
C ARG A 207 10.11 -6.35 14.19
N ARG A 208 9.42 -6.77 15.26
CA ARG A 208 10.05 -7.01 16.56
C ARG A 208 10.99 -8.22 16.52
N LEU A 209 10.61 -9.29 15.85
CA LEU A 209 11.44 -10.47 15.68
C LEU A 209 12.68 -10.20 14.83
N ALA A 210 12.57 -9.28 13.86
CA ALA A 210 13.70 -8.82 13.06
C ALA A 210 14.58 -7.78 13.78
N GLY A 211 14.24 -7.40 15.03
CA GLY A 211 15.00 -6.44 15.82
C GLY A 211 14.99 -5.00 15.25
N ILE A 212 13.98 -4.64 14.47
CA ILE A 212 13.89 -3.30 13.87
C ILE A 212 13.12 -2.37 14.81
N PRO A 213 13.76 -1.29 15.34
CA PRO A 213 13.07 -0.28 16.13
C PRO A 213 12.06 0.51 15.32
N MET A 214 11.08 1.08 16.01
CA MET A 214 10.11 2.01 15.43
C MET A 214 9.98 3.21 16.35
N ALA A 215 10.35 4.37 15.86
CA ALA A 215 10.17 5.63 16.54
C ALA A 215 8.81 6.25 16.20
N GLY A 216 8.15 6.84 17.17
CA GLY A 216 6.86 7.46 16.92
C GLY A 216 6.32 8.25 18.09
N GLU A 217 5.27 9.01 17.81
CA GLU A 217 4.54 9.81 18.79
C GLU A 217 3.04 9.53 18.74
N GLN A 218 2.38 9.75 19.86
CA GLN A 218 0.95 9.85 19.91
C GLN A 218 0.54 11.24 19.39
N VAL A 219 -0.11 11.28 18.22
CA VAL A 219 -0.47 12.54 17.55
C VAL A 219 -1.61 13.25 18.26
N ASP A 220 -2.54 12.48 18.84
CA ASP A 220 -3.69 12.98 19.58
C ASP A 220 -3.89 12.13 20.85
N PRO A 221 -3.95 12.74 22.03
CA PRO A 221 -4.26 12.02 23.26
C PRO A 221 -5.70 11.49 23.29
N GLN A 222 -6.59 12.04 22.47
CA GLN A 222 -8.00 11.67 22.44
C GLN A 222 -8.20 10.29 21.82
N GLN A 223 -9.10 9.51 22.40
CA GLN A 223 -9.54 8.23 21.84
C GLN A 223 -10.49 8.48 20.67
N SER A 224 -10.40 7.61 19.69
CA SER A 224 -11.36 7.54 18.58
C SER A 224 -11.97 6.15 18.49
N LEU A 225 -13.24 6.09 18.11
CA LEU A 225 -13.94 4.86 17.77
C LEU A 225 -14.30 4.92 16.28
N VAL A 226 -14.00 3.86 15.56
CA VAL A 226 -14.43 3.63 14.19
C VAL A 226 -15.25 2.35 14.12
N ALA A 227 -16.37 2.39 13.37
CA ALA A 227 -17.21 1.22 13.18
C ALA A 227 -17.92 1.27 11.82
N ASP A 228 -18.23 0.10 11.26
CA ASP A 228 -19.11 -0.02 10.10
C ASP A 228 -20.50 -0.43 10.61
N VAL A 229 -21.48 0.43 10.37
CA VAL A 229 -22.82 0.31 10.97
C VAL A 229 -23.91 0.54 9.93
N ARG A 230 -24.99 -0.20 10.02
CA ARG A 230 -26.19 0.05 9.23
C ARG A 230 -27.01 1.16 9.89
N VAL A 231 -27.32 2.20 9.14
CA VAL A 231 -28.12 3.32 9.63
C VAL A 231 -29.24 3.64 8.63
N THR A 232 -30.43 3.90 9.14
CA THR A 232 -31.59 4.38 8.37
C THR A 232 -31.93 5.81 8.77
N GLY A 233 -32.65 6.54 7.89
CA GLY A 233 -33.07 7.91 8.17
C GLY A 233 -32.04 8.99 7.79
N LEU A 234 -30.91 8.62 7.19
CA LEU A 234 -29.95 9.54 6.59
C LEU A 234 -29.93 9.34 5.07
N ASP A 235 -29.66 10.42 4.32
CA ASP A 235 -29.34 10.30 2.91
C ASP A 235 -27.96 9.66 2.72
N ARG A 236 -27.64 9.25 1.50
CA ARG A 236 -26.35 8.63 1.16
C ARG A 236 -25.49 9.51 0.27
N ASP A 237 -25.95 10.74 0.03
CA ASP A 237 -25.26 11.73 -0.80
C ASP A 237 -24.26 12.55 0.04
N ASN A 238 -24.40 12.50 1.37
CA ASN A 238 -23.62 13.27 2.31
C ASN A 238 -22.87 12.41 3.34
N TRP A 239 -21.70 12.90 3.72
CA TRP A 239 -21.01 12.49 4.92
C TRP A 239 -21.49 13.35 6.08
N HIS A 240 -22.34 12.79 6.95
CA HIS A 240 -23.00 13.50 8.03
C HIS A 240 -22.07 13.78 9.19
N PHE A 241 -22.06 15.01 9.68
CA PHE A 241 -21.18 15.48 10.74
C PHE A 241 -21.96 16.20 11.85
N TRP A 242 -21.81 15.73 13.09
CA TRP A 242 -22.32 16.36 14.31
C TRP A 242 -21.15 16.91 15.14
N PRO A 243 -20.76 18.19 14.96
CA PRO A 243 -19.59 18.77 15.62
C PRO A 243 -19.77 18.93 17.13
N LYS A 244 -20.99 19.10 17.60
CA LYS A 244 -21.37 19.37 18.99
C LYS A 244 -22.16 18.21 19.63
N GLY A 245 -21.98 16.99 19.19
CA GLY A 245 -22.61 15.83 19.81
C GLY A 245 -22.23 15.70 21.29
N ALA A 246 -23.15 15.18 22.13
CA ALA A 246 -22.91 15.01 23.56
C ALA A 246 -21.66 14.12 23.79
N GLY A 247 -20.63 14.66 24.43
CA GLY A 247 -19.37 13.96 24.67
C GLY A 247 -18.37 13.94 23.49
N GLY A 248 -18.59 14.75 22.44
CA GLY A 248 -17.65 14.98 21.35
C GLY A 248 -18.22 14.81 19.94
N PRO A 249 -17.45 15.15 18.92
CA PRO A 249 -17.90 15.06 17.53
C PRO A 249 -18.14 13.63 17.07
N LEU A 250 -19.08 13.50 16.12
CA LEU A 250 -19.43 12.23 15.48
C LEU A 250 -19.63 12.44 13.98
N LEU A 251 -19.15 11.50 13.17
CA LEU A 251 -19.35 11.46 11.73
C LEU A 251 -19.92 10.11 11.32
N LEU A 252 -20.81 10.12 10.31
CA LEU A 252 -21.33 8.94 9.62
C LEU A 252 -21.13 9.12 8.11
N CYS A 253 -20.22 8.36 7.53
CA CYS A 253 -19.89 8.38 6.12
C CYS A 253 -20.56 7.20 5.42
N PRO A 254 -21.42 7.40 4.41
CA PRO A 254 -22.00 6.30 3.67
C PRO A 254 -20.90 5.52 2.93
N LEU A 255 -20.91 4.20 3.05
CA LEU A 255 -19.97 3.33 2.35
C LEU A 255 -20.57 2.90 1.00
N PRO A 256 -19.93 3.20 -0.15
CA PRO A 256 -20.45 2.85 -1.46
C PRO A 256 -20.63 1.33 -1.62
N GLY A 257 -21.60 0.94 -2.45
CA GLY A 257 -21.92 -0.46 -2.73
C GLY A 257 -22.51 -1.24 -1.56
N THR A 258 -22.87 -0.55 -0.45
CA THR A 258 -23.42 -1.17 0.78
C THR A 258 -24.60 -0.37 1.31
N ALA A 259 -25.30 -0.90 2.34
CA ALA A 259 -26.24 -0.14 3.14
C ALA A 259 -25.61 0.45 4.42
N ASP A 260 -24.31 0.25 4.62
CA ASP A 260 -23.60 0.60 5.85
C ASP A 260 -23.01 2.02 5.78
N PHE A 261 -22.75 2.59 6.94
CA PHE A 261 -22.00 3.84 7.14
C PHE A 261 -20.75 3.54 7.97
N GLN A 262 -19.67 4.23 7.68
CA GLN A 262 -18.55 4.28 8.60
C GLN A 262 -18.81 5.35 9.67
N LEU A 263 -18.91 4.92 10.90
CA LEU A 263 -18.91 5.79 12.07
C LEU A 263 -17.47 6.18 12.41
N LEU A 264 -17.25 7.47 12.72
CA LEU A 264 -16.06 7.95 13.41
C LEU A 264 -16.52 8.87 14.56
N ALA A 265 -16.14 8.52 15.79
CA ALA A 265 -16.47 9.30 16.99
C ALA A 265 -15.20 9.57 17.80
N GLN A 266 -15.06 10.81 18.29
CA GLN A 266 -13.97 11.20 19.18
C GLN A 266 -14.44 11.23 20.64
N PHE A 267 -13.51 10.91 21.55
CA PHE A 267 -13.74 10.85 22.99
C PHE A 267 -12.65 11.63 23.72
N GLY A 268 -12.85 11.89 25.01
CA GLY A 268 -11.81 12.49 25.84
C GLY A 268 -10.59 11.57 26.00
N GLU A 269 -9.48 12.15 26.47
CA GLU A 269 -8.18 11.49 26.61
C GLU A 269 -8.22 10.19 27.44
N HIS A 270 -9.00 10.20 28.53
CA HIS A 270 -9.10 9.09 29.49
C HIS A 270 -10.31 8.17 29.24
N ALA A 271 -11.05 8.40 28.16
CA ALA A 271 -12.18 7.55 27.82
C ALA A 271 -11.72 6.20 27.32
N GLU A 272 -12.44 5.15 27.67
CA GLU A 272 -12.30 3.80 27.10
C GLU A 272 -13.59 3.48 26.34
N PRO A 273 -13.65 3.77 25.02
CA PRO A 273 -14.86 3.55 24.24
C PRO A 273 -15.24 2.08 24.20
N ASP A 274 -16.46 1.77 24.61
CA ASP A 274 -17.03 0.42 24.44
C ASP A 274 -17.37 0.21 22.96
N THR A 275 -16.83 -0.87 22.39
CA THR A 275 -17.01 -1.25 20.98
C THR A 275 -18.12 -2.26 20.76
N SER A 276 -18.89 -2.59 21.81
CA SER A 276 -20.02 -3.49 21.68
C SER A 276 -21.12 -2.91 20.77
N PRO A 277 -21.87 -3.74 20.04
CA PRO A 277 -22.95 -3.26 19.19
C PRO A 277 -24.02 -2.44 19.92
N ALA A 278 -24.28 -2.73 21.19
CA ALA A 278 -25.20 -1.97 22.03
C ALA A 278 -24.67 -0.56 22.31
N ALA A 279 -23.41 -0.45 22.75
CA ALA A 279 -22.78 0.83 23.04
C ALA A 279 -22.64 1.71 21.78
N VAL A 280 -22.36 1.13 20.63
CA VAL A 280 -22.31 1.87 19.35
C VAL A 280 -23.68 2.46 18.98
N ARG A 281 -24.78 1.71 19.19
CA ARG A 281 -26.16 2.21 18.97
C ARG A 281 -26.50 3.36 19.91
N GLU A 282 -26.20 3.21 21.19
CA GLU A 282 -26.41 4.24 22.21
C GLU A 282 -25.60 5.49 21.92
N LEU A 283 -24.33 5.33 21.52
CA LEU A 283 -23.45 6.43 21.13
C LEU A 283 -24.04 7.27 19.99
N ILE A 284 -24.52 6.62 18.93
CA ILE A 284 -25.12 7.31 17.78
C ILE A 284 -26.39 8.05 18.24
N ALA A 285 -27.27 7.40 19.00
CA ALA A 285 -28.48 8.05 19.50
C ALA A 285 -28.21 9.23 20.44
N ALA A 286 -27.17 9.14 21.27
CA ALA A 286 -26.78 10.20 22.20
C ALA A 286 -26.13 11.43 21.52
N ARG A 287 -25.44 11.22 20.40
CA ARG A 287 -24.66 12.28 19.73
C ARG A 287 -25.29 12.82 18.45
N THR A 288 -26.39 12.23 18.02
CA THR A 288 -27.09 12.62 16.78
C THR A 288 -28.58 12.85 17.07
N HIS A 289 -29.35 13.25 16.07
CA HIS A 289 -30.80 13.34 16.15
C HIS A 289 -31.50 12.00 15.84
N LEU A 290 -30.73 10.93 15.59
CA LEU A 290 -31.28 9.63 15.22
C LEU A 290 -31.74 8.86 16.47
N ALA A 291 -32.89 8.21 16.37
CA ALA A 291 -33.30 7.26 17.40
C ALA A 291 -32.43 5.99 17.35
N ALA A 292 -32.22 5.34 18.50
CA ALA A 292 -31.45 4.09 18.57
C ALA A 292 -31.99 2.99 17.63
N ALA A 293 -33.31 2.96 17.39
CA ALA A 293 -33.95 2.04 16.45
C ALA A 293 -33.56 2.28 14.98
N ALA A 294 -33.00 3.45 14.62
CA ALA A 294 -32.47 3.73 13.29
C ALA A 294 -31.12 3.05 13.04
N VAL A 295 -30.45 2.55 14.09
CA VAL A 295 -29.14 1.89 14.03
C VAL A 295 -29.32 0.38 14.05
N GLY A 296 -29.08 -0.27 12.93
CA GLY A 296 -29.18 -1.72 12.76
C GLY A 296 -27.91 -2.46 13.16
N ASP A 297 -27.43 -3.32 12.27
CA ASP A 297 -26.25 -4.15 12.51
C ASP A 297 -24.98 -3.34 12.59
N VAL A 298 -24.12 -3.68 13.53
CA VAL A 298 -22.74 -3.23 13.64
C VAL A 298 -21.84 -4.34 13.12
N ARG A 299 -21.32 -4.17 11.91
CA ARG A 299 -20.48 -5.18 11.25
C ARG A 299 -19.15 -5.35 11.98
N TRP A 300 -18.59 -4.25 12.43
CA TRP A 300 -17.29 -4.18 13.06
C TRP A 300 -17.13 -2.87 13.82
N ALA A 301 -16.38 -2.89 14.90
CA ALA A 301 -15.99 -1.69 15.66
C ALA A 301 -14.60 -1.84 16.28
N SER A 302 -13.89 -0.73 16.40
CA SER A 302 -12.56 -0.67 17.04
C SER A 302 -12.29 0.70 17.63
N ALA A 303 -11.73 0.72 18.83
CA ALA A 303 -11.16 1.92 19.43
C ALA A 303 -9.67 2.03 19.08
N PHE A 304 -9.19 3.26 18.90
CA PHE A 304 -7.77 3.54 18.63
C PHE A 304 -7.38 4.95 19.08
N ARG A 305 -6.09 5.16 19.28
CA ARG A 305 -5.47 6.49 19.42
C ARG A 305 -4.70 6.81 18.16
N PRO A 306 -4.95 7.99 17.55
CA PRO A 306 -4.15 8.43 16.40
C PRO A 306 -2.67 8.51 16.77
N SER A 307 -1.85 7.81 16.02
CA SER A 307 -0.40 7.73 16.24
C SER A 307 0.31 7.93 14.92
N ALA A 308 1.54 8.43 14.98
CA ALA A 308 2.47 8.50 13.87
C ALA A 308 3.76 7.79 14.29
N ALA A 309 4.20 6.81 13.51
CA ALA A 309 5.42 6.08 13.81
C ALA A 309 6.10 5.60 12.52
N LEU A 310 7.43 5.58 12.53
CA LEU A 310 8.27 5.18 11.43
C LEU A 310 9.31 4.18 11.92
N ALA A 311 9.47 3.06 11.22
CA ALA A 311 10.54 2.12 11.45
C ALA A 311 11.89 2.75 11.04
N GLU A 312 12.94 2.50 11.82
CA GLU A 312 14.28 3.06 11.53
C GLU A 312 14.84 2.57 10.19
N ARG A 313 14.40 1.39 9.77
CA ARG A 313 14.75 0.80 8.48
C ARG A 313 13.60 -0.06 7.94
N PHE A 314 13.54 -0.21 6.62
CA PHE A 314 12.53 -1.04 5.95
C PHE A 314 13.08 -2.39 5.50
N ARG A 315 14.40 -2.57 5.63
CA ARG A 315 15.10 -3.82 5.33
C ARG A 315 16.04 -4.22 6.47
N SER A 316 16.07 -5.50 6.82
CA SER A 316 17.09 -6.12 7.66
C SER A 316 17.46 -7.47 7.06
N GLY A 317 18.60 -7.55 6.39
CA GLY A 317 19.00 -8.74 5.66
C GLY A 317 17.97 -9.14 4.60
N ARG A 318 17.32 -10.29 4.83
CA ARG A 318 16.30 -10.86 3.93
C ARG A 318 14.85 -10.57 4.37
N VAL A 319 14.68 -9.74 5.39
CA VAL A 319 13.38 -9.33 5.93
C VAL A 319 13.09 -7.89 5.50
N PHE A 320 11.90 -7.68 4.94
CA PHE A 320 11.39 -6.37 4.53
C PHE A 320 10.14 -6.01 5.34
N LEU A 321 9.94 -4.72 5.59
CA LEU A 321 8.72 -4.17 6.17
C LEU A 321 7.98 -3.37 5.10
N ALA A 322 6.66 -3.52 5.00
CA ALA A 322 5.82 -2.76 4.08
C ALA A 322 4.51 -2.34 4.75
N GLY A 323 4.02 -1.17 4.41
CA GLY A 323 2.81 -0.58 4.97
C GLY A 323 2.90 -0.31 6.46
N ASP A 324 1.82 -0.54 7.20
CA ASP A 324 1.74 -0.24 8.64
C ASP A 324 2.81 -1.00 9.48
N ALA A 325 3.40 -2.06 8.96
CA ALA A 325 4.54 -2.73 9.60
C ALA A 325 5.80 -1.84 9.60
N ALA A 326 5.95 -0.96 8.61
CA ALA A 326 7.04 -0.01 8.43
C ALA A 326 6.69 1.40 8.92
N HIS A 327 5.45 1.86 8.75
CA HIS A 327 5.03 3.22 9.09
C HIS A 327 3.53 3.28 9.46
N ILE A 328 3.22 3.97 10.54
CA ILE A 328 1.86 4.18 11.03
C ILE A 328 1.50 5.64 10.85
N HIS A 329 0.41 5.93 10.16
CA HIS A 329 -0.06 7.28 9.88
C HIS A 329 -1.30 7.64 10.69
N SER A 330 -1.43 8.92 11.04
CA SER A 330 -2.71 9.48 11.45
C SER A 330 -3.75 9.28 10.34
N PRO A 331 -5.03 9.01 10.66
CA PRO A 331 -6.08 8.87 9.64
C PRO A 331 -6.35 10.16 8.86
N ALA A 332 -5.85 11.32 9.32
CA ALA A 332 -5.99 12.59 8.62
C ALA A 332 -5.33 12.54 7.23
N GLY A 333 -6.04 13.03 6.22
CA GLY A 333 -5.57 12.99 4.82
C GLY A 333 -5.80 11.66 4.09
N GLY A 334 -6.09 10.55 4.80
CA GLY A 334 -6.37 9.24 4.17
C GLY A 334 -5.18 8.65 3.42
N GLN A 335 -3.94 8.83 3.92
CA GLN A 335 -2.71 8.51 3.20
C GLN A 335 -2.23 7.07 3.44
N GLY A 336 -2.42 6.50 4.64
CA GLY A 336 -1.80 5.26 5.07
C GLY A 336 -2.04 4.08 4.13
N LEU A 337 -3.31 3.78 3.79
CA LEU A 337 -3.66 2.70 2.86
C LEU A 337 -2.94 2.85 1.51
N ASN A 338 -2.90 4.07 0.97
CA ASN A 338 -2.35 4.38 -0.34
C ASN A 338 -0.83 4.24 -0.37
N THR A 339 -0.15 4.76 0.65
CA THR A 339 1.31 4.61 0.80
C THR A 339 1.69 3.13 0.95
N SER A 340 0.92 2.37 1.74
CA SER A 340 1.12 0.94 1.96
C SER A 340 0.99 0.10 0.68
N ILE A 341 0.04 0.42 -0.19
CA ILE A 341 -0.12 -0.23 -1.50
C ILE A 341 1.09 0.07 -2.39
N GLN A 342 1.56 1.32 -2.39
CA GLN A 342 2.72 1.71 -3.18
C GLN A 342 4.02 1.08 -2.68
N ASP A 343 4.17 0.83 -1.36
CA ASP A 343 5.32 0.08 -0.84
C ASP A 343 5.37 -1.32 -1.43
N ALA A 344 4.23 -2.02 -1.38
CA ALA A 344 4.11 -3.36 -1.93
C ALA A 344 4.41 -3.38 -3.44
N TYR A 345 3.92 -2.39 -4.16
CA TYR A 345 4.09 -2.26 -5.60
C TYR A 345 5.55 -1.90 -5.99
N ASN A 346 6.23 -1.07 -5.21
CA ASN A 346 7.65 -0.76 -5.38
C ASN A 346 8.55 -1.96 -5.06
N LEU A 347 8.23 -2.74 -4.03
CA LEU A 347 9.03 -3.91 -3.61
C LEU A 347 8.83 -5.10 -4.54
N GLY A 348 7.60 -5.35 -5.01
CA GLY A 348 7.24 -6.58 -5.72
C GLY A 348 8.02 -6.78 -7.02
N TRP A 349 8.18 -5.73 -7.83
CA TRP A 349 8.94 -5.86 -9.07
C TRP A 349 10.45 -6.06 -8.83
N LYS A 350 11.01 -5.45 -7.78
CA LYS A 350 12.43 -5.61 -7.41
C LYS A 350 12.73 -7.03 -6.96
N LEU A 351 11.85 -7.62 -6.14
CA LEU A 351 11.93 -9.03 -5.78
C LEU A 351 11.83 -9.93 -7.01
N GLY A 352 10.91 -9.62 -7.93
CA GLY A 352 10.78 -10.35 -9.20
C GLY A 352 12.04 -10.33 -10.04
N GLN A 353 12.69 -9.16 -10.19
CA GLN A 353 13.93 -9.01 -10.94
C GLN A 353 15.09 -9.81 -10.33
N VAL A 354 15.24 -9.77 -9.00
CA VAL A 354 16.30 -10.51 -8.31
C VAL A 354 16.06 -12.01 -8.34
N LEU A 355 14.81 -12.45 -8.19
CA LEU A 355 14.49 -13.86 -8.09
C LEU A 355 14.42 -14.60 -9.44
N LEU A 356 14.12 -13.90 -10.54
CA LEU A 356 13.82 -14.51 -11.83
C LEU A 356 14.73 -14.04 -12.99
N HIS A 357 15.43 -12.90 -12.82
CA HIS A 357 16.19 -12.26 -13.89
C HIS A 357 17.64 -11.94 -13.51
N ASP A 358 18.18 -12.57 -12.47
CA ASP A 358 19.55 -12.41 -12.01
C ASP A 358 19.97 -10.94 -11.80
N ALA A 359 19.01 -10.07 -11.43
CA ALA A 359 19.34 -8.73 -11.02
C ALA A 359 20.19 -8.77 -9.73
N PRO A 360 21.16 -7.84 -9.58
CA PRO A 360 21.99 -7.80 -8.38
C PRO A 360 21.15 -7.54 -7.14
N GLU A 361 21.54 -8.15 -6.00
CA GLU A 361 20.75 -8.06 -4.74
C GLU A 361 20.68 -6.61 -4.21
N GLU A 362 21.62 -5.77 -4.59
CA GLU A 362 21.65 -4.33 -4.31
C GLU A 362 20.42 -3.58 -4.86
N LEU A 363 19.75 -4.15 -5.87
CA LEU A 363 18.46 -3.63 -6.35
C LEU A 363 17.42 -3.56 -5.23
N LEU A 364 17.45 -4.49 -4.29
CA LEU A 364 16.53 -4.54 -3.15
C LEU A 364 16.80 -3.45 -2.11
N ASP A 365 18.04 -2.93 -2.00
CA ASP A 365 18.35 -1.81 -1.10
C ASP A 365 17.65 -0.53 -1.54
N SER A 366 17.40 -0.38 -2.85
CA SER A 366 16.66 0.76 -3.38
C SER A 366 15.22 0.87 -2.83
N TYR A 367 14.63 -0.21 -2.33
CA TYR A 367 13.31 -0.18 -1.70
C TYR A 367 13.29 0.76 -0.49
N GLU A 368 14.18 0.54 0.46
CA GLU A 368 14.28 1.39 1.65
C GLU A 368 14.65 2.82 1.27
N GLN A 369 15.64 2.99 0.37
CA GLN A 369 16.14 4.30 -0.04
C GLN A 369 15.06 5.15 -0.73
N GLU A 370 14.13 4.53 -1.44
CA GLU A 370 13.00 5.20 -2.10
C GLU A 370 11.79 5.37 -1.17
N ARG A 371 11.44 4.35 -0.37
CA ARG A 371 10.16 4.35 0.35
C ARG A 371 10.20 4.94 1.75
N LEU A 372 11.35 4.88 2.44
CA LEU A 372 11.47 5.46 3.78
C LEU A 372 11.33 6.99 3.76
N PRO A 373 11.98 7.74 2.84
CA PRO A 373 11.74 9.19 2.73
C PRO A 373 10.29 9.54 2.42
N VAL A 374 9.66 8.83 1.48
CA VAL A 374 8.24 9.04 1.14
C VAL A 374 7.34 8.81 2.36
N ALA A 375 7.59 7.75 3.13
CA ALA A 375 6.84 7.49 4.35
C ALA A 375 7.02 8.60 5.39
N ALA A 376 8.24 9.13 5.54
CA ALA A 376 8.52 10.25 6.44
C ALA A 376 7.75 11.52 6.03
N ASP A 377 7.75 11.88 4.75
CA ASP A 377 7.02 13.04 4.22
C ASP A 377 5.50 12.89 4.43
N VAL A 378 4.96 11.70 4.14
CA VAL A 378 3.53 11.42 4.34
C VAL A 378 3.16 11.46 5.83
N LEU A 379 4.06 11.01 6.71
CA LEU A 379 3.89 11.12 8.17
C LEU A 379 3.77 12.59 8.59
N GLU A 380 4.65 13.46 8.10
CA GLU A 380 4.61 14.90 8.36
C GLU A 380 3.31 15.54 7.87
N ILE A 381 2.91 15.25 6.62
CA ILE A 381 1.66 15.76 6.02
C ILE A 381 0.46 15.33 6.87
N SER A 382 0.33 14.05 7.19
CA SER A 382 -0.80 13.50 7.94
C SER A 382 -0.87 14.05 9.37
N THR A 383 0.27 14.23 10.04
CA THR A 383 0.37 14.81 11.38
C THR A 383 -0.01 16.29 11.36
N ARG A 384 0.47 17.06 10.38
CA ARG A 384 0.11 18.49 10.20
C ARG A 384 -1.39 18.66 9.94
N LEU A 385 -1.97 17.84 9.06
CA LEU A 385 -3.41 17.85 8.78
C LEU A 385 -4.22 17.49 10.04
N HIS A 386 -3.77 16.53 10.82
CA HIS A 386 -4.42 16.15 12.07
C HIS A 386 -4.43 17.31 13.08
N ARG A 387 -3.27 17.92 13.34
CA ARG A 387 -3.13 19.07 14.26
C ARG A 387 -3.93 20.30 13.80
N ALA A 388 -4.07 20.50 12.50
CA ALA A 388 -4.91 21.56 11.94
C ALA A 388 -6.42 21.32 12.10
N GLY A 389 -6.84 20.18 12.64
CA GLY A 389 -8.26 19.82 12.80
C GLY A 389 -8.98 19.70 11.46
N ALA A 390 -8.30 19.22 10.49
CA ALA A 390 -8.64 19.26 9.08
C ALA A 390 -10.02 18.69 8.72
N VAL A 391 -10.54 17.71 9.46
CA VAL A 391 -11.94 17.23 9.30
C VAL A 391 -12.95 18.31 9.68
N ARG A 392 -12.61 19.17 10.64
CA ARG A 392 -13.52 20.19 11.18
C ARG A 392 -13.61 21.45 10.30
N HIS A 393 -12.62 21.72 9.46
CA HIS A 393 -12.48 23.02 8.77
C HIS A 393 -12.54 22.94 7.25
N GLY A 394 -12.89 21.78 6.67
CA GLY A 394 -13.16 21.65 5.22
C GLY A 394 -11.98 21.92 4.28
N ARG A 395 -10.72 21.83 4.76
CA ARG A 395 -9.53 22.09 3.94
C ARG A 395 -8.55 20.93 4.02
N LEU A 396 -8.89 19.78 3.42
CA LEU A 396 -8.16 18.58 3.75
C LEU A 396 -7.33 17.96 2.66
N ARG A 397 -7.65 18.17 1.41
CA ARG A 397 -7.06 17.38 0.34
C ARG A 397 -6.90 18.24 -0.90
N GLY A 398 -5.70 18.38 -1.35
CA GLY A 398 -5.27 19.01 -2.58
C GLY A 398 -4.16 18.21 -3.24
N PRO A 399 -3.46 18.71 -4.25
CA PRO A 399 -2.46 17.99 -5.07
C PRO A 399 -1.43 17.19 -4.28
N ARG A 400 -1.02 17.68 -3.09
CA ARG A 400 -0.05 16.97 -2.22
C ARG A 400 -0.59 15.67 -1.60
N THR A 401 -1.91 15.48 -1.55
CA THR A 401 -2.54 14.27 -0.98
C THR A 401 -2.95 13.26 -2.03
N GLU A 402 -2.92 13.62 -3.30
CA GLU A 402 -3.23 12.75 -4.45
C GLU A 402 -2.12 11.75 -4.75
N GLN A 403 -0.93 12.00 -4.20
CA GLN A 403 0.29 11.20 -4.35
C GLN A 403 0.81 11.07 -5.79
N LEU A 404 0.33 11.89 -6.72
CA LEU A 404 0.82 11.95 -8.09
C LEU A 404 2.20 12.62 -8.19
N GLY A 405 2.54 13.50 -7.24
CA GLY A 405 3.84 14.15 -7.13
C GLY A 405 4.89 13.34 -6.34
N VAL A 406 4.58 12.10 -5.93
CA VAL A 406 5.60 11.22 -5.35
C VAL A 406 6.57 10.82 -6.44
N GLY A 407 7.87 11.03 -6.19
CA GLY A 407 8.96 10.70 -7.09
C GLY A 407 10.22 10.31 -6.33
N TYR A 408 11.25 9.92 -7.05
CA TYR A 408 12.55 9.49 -6.51
C TYR A 408 13.70 10.21 -7.21
N PRO A 409 13.74 11.58 -7.20
CA PRO A 409 14.73 12.34 -7.98
C PRO A 409 16.17 12.00 -7.60
N ASP A 410 16.43 11.73 -6.32
CA ASP A 410 17.76 11.35 -5.80
C ASP A 410 17.86 9.83 -5.55
N GLY A 411 16.96 9.06 -6.13
CA GLY A 411 16.88 7.62 -5.94
C GLY A 411 18.06 6.89 -6.61
N PRO A 412 18.49 5.73 -6.06
CA PRO A 412 19.62 4.98 -6.59
C PRO A 412 19.37 4.41 -8.00
N LEU A 413 18.11 4.34 -8.42
CA LEU A 413 17.72 3.88 -9.75
C LEU A 413 17.36 5.04 -10.70
N THR A 414 17.64 6.27 -10.31
CA THR A 414 17.33 7.47 -11.10
C THR A 414 18.58 7.94 -11.85
N VAL A 415 18.46 8.08 -13.15
CA VAL A 415 19.53 8.58 -14.02
C VAL A 415 18.95 9.59 -15.01
N GLU A 416 19.20 10.88 -14.78
CA GLU A 416 18.90 11.96 -15.71
C GLU A 416 20.17 12.31 -16.48
N ALA A 417 20.23 11.95 -17.77
CA ALA A 417 21.40 12.18 -18.62
C ALA A 417 21.18 13.30 -19.67
N ARG A 418 20.00 13.90 -19.75
CA ARG A 418 19.72 14.98 -20.69
C ARG A 418 20.20 16.32 -20.12
N PRO A 419 20.96 17.12 -20.88
CA PRO A 419 21.47 18.40 -20.40
C PRO A 419 20.44 19.53 -20.55
N GLY A 420 20.55 20.56 -19.72
CA GLY A 420 19.90 21.87 -19.92
C GLY A 420 18.38 21.86 -19.88
N LEU A 421 17.77 20.95 -19.13
CA LEU A 421 16.32 20.83 -19.03
C LEU A 421 15.68 22.04 -18.29
N PRO A 422 14.53 22.56 -18.76
CA PRO A 422 13.72 23.50 -18.01
C PRO A 422 13.34 22.96 -16.62
N GLU A 423 12.97 23.85 -15.69
CA GLU A 423 12.57 23.46 -14.33
C GLU A 423 11.33 22.55 -14.33
N GLU A 424 10.38 22.83 -15.20
CA GLU A 424 9.10 22.12 -15.33
C GLU A 424 9.19 20.83 -16.16
N ALA A 425 10.36 20.53 -16.73
CA ALA A 425 10.53 19.34 -17.56
C ALA A 425 10.36 18.06 -16.73
N LEU A 426 9.68 17.08 -17.29
CA LEU A 426 9.62 15.72 -16.75
C LEU A 426 11.05 15.14 -16.66
N ARG A 427 11.40 14.59 -15.50
CA ARG A 427 12.76 14.10 -15.21
C ARG A 427 12.77 12.63 -14.83
N ALA A 428 13.93 12.02 -14.92
CA ALA A 428 14.14 10.72 -14.28
C ALA A 428 13.86 10.83 -12.76
N GLY A 429 13.22 9.80 -12.22
CA GLY A 429 12.69 9.76 -10.85
C GLY A 429 11.22 10.18 -10.73
N ASP A 430 10.68 10.90 -11.69
CA ASP A 430 9.26 11.29 -11.69
C ASP A 430 8.35 10.10 -12.01
N ARG A 431 7.09 10.20 -11.59
CA ARG A 431 6.02 9.34 -12.09
C ARG A 431 5.91 9.52 -13.61
N ALA A 432 5.90 8.43 -14.35
CA ALA A 432 5.64 8.47 -15.79
C ALA A 432 4.18 8.90 -16.04
N PRO A 433 3.92 10.08 -16.63
CA PRO A 433 2.57 10.53 -16.90
C PRO A 433 1.90 9.67 -17.98
N ASP A 434 0.58 9.61 -17.93
CA ASP A 434 -0.20 9.04 -19.03
C ASP A 434 -0.35 10.06 -20.17
N ALA A 435 -0.70 9.60 -21.36
CA ALA A 435 -1.10 10.47 -22.47
C ALA A 435 -1.86 9.65 -23.54
N PRO A 436 -2.83 10.24 -24.23
CA PRO A 436 -3.42 9.61 -25.40
C PRO A 436 -2.38 9.46 -26.52
N LEU A 437 -2.50 8.39 -27.30
CA LEU A 437 -1.59 8.06 -28.39
C LEU A 437 -2.23 8.42 -29.73
N ASP A 438 -1.63 9.38 -30.44
CA ASP A 438 -2.05 9.76 -31.78
C ASP A 438 -1.78 8.63 -32.78
N GLY A 439 -2.67 8.44 -33.75
CA GLY A 439 -2.53 7.41 -34.78
C GLY A 439 -2.77 5.97 -34.33
N SER A 440 -3.07 5.75 -33.05
CA SER A 440 -3.47 4.46 -32.49
C SER A 440 -5.00 4.30 -32.50
N PRO A 441 -5.53 3.08 -32.29
CA PRO A 441 -6.96 2.89 -32.08
C PRO A 441 -7.52 3.85 -31.03
N ALA A 442 -8.75 4.33 -31.23
CA ALA A 442 -9.38 5.29 -30.33
C ALA A 442 -9.33 4.81 -28.87
N GLY A 443 -8.85 5.68 -27.97
CA GLY A 443 -8.74 5.40 -26.56
C GLY A 443 -7.44 4.72 -26.11
N THR A 444 -6.50 4.42 -27.02
CA THR A 444 -5.18 3.88 -26.63
C THR A 444 -4.35 4.98 -25.94
N ARG A 445 -3.70 4.62 -24.84
CA ARG A 445 -2.92 5.53 -23.98
C ARG A 445 -1.54 4.96 -23.68
N LEU A 446 -0.63 5.78 -23.16
CA LEU A 446 0.69 5.33 -22.71
C LEU A 446 0.61 4.27 -21.62
N PHE A 447 -0.35 4.37 -20.70
CA PHE A 447 -0.53 3.36 -19.66
C PHE A 447 -0.88 1.96 -20.22
N ASP A 448 -1.50 1.86 -21.39
CA ASP A 448 -1.70 0.58 -22.06
C ASP A 448 -0.39 -0.05 -22.51
N LEU A 449 0.62 0.78 -22.84
CA LEU A 449 1.97 0.30 -23.20
C LEU A 449 2.78 -0.07 -21.95
N PHE A 450 2.58 0.64 -20.84
CA PHE A 450 3.32 0.41 -19.58
C PHE A 450 2.75 -0.76 -18.78
N ARG A 451 1.47 -1.08 -18.98
CA ARG A 451 0.76 -2.10 -18.20
C ARG A 451 1.43 -3.46 -18.27
N GLY A 452 1.76 -4.00 -17.09
CA GLY A 452 2.32 -5.34 -16.93
C GLY A 452 3.66 -5.37 -16.19
N PRO A 453 4.18 -6.58 -15.92
CA PRO A 453 5.35 -6.76 -15.05
C PRO A 453 6.71 -6.48 -15.75
N HIS A 454 6.73 -5.81 -16.88
CA HIS A 454 7.92 -5.57 -17.70
C HIS A 454 8.47 -4.16 -17.53
N VAL A 455 9.73 -3.98 -17.91
CA VAL A 455 10.35 -2.67 -18.14
C VAL A 455 9.98 -2.20 -19.53
N THR A 456 9.66 -0.91 -19.69
CA THR A 456 9.34 -0.31 -20.99
C THR A 456 10.39 0.73 -21.37
N VAL A 457 10.89 0.67 -22.61
CA VAL A 457 11.67 1.74 -23.23
C VAL A 457 10.75 2.54 -24.17
N LEU A 458 10.57 3.81 -23.87
CA LEU A 458 9.80 4.74 -24.69
C LEU A 458 10.75 5.65 -25.46
N ALA A 459 10.68 5.62 -26.79
CA ALA A 459 11.40 6.53 -27.68
C ALA A 459 10.44 7.61 -28.16
N VAL A 460 10.57 8.85 -27.68
CA VAL A 460 9.71 9.99 -28.02
C VAL A 460 10.43 10.87 -29.03
N GLY A 461 9.89 10.99 -30.24
CA GLY A 461 10.51 11.75 -31.32
C GLY A 461 11.90 11.22 -31.76
N ARG A 462 12.24 10.01 -31.32
CA ARG A 462 13.56 9.39 -31.56
C ARG A 462 13.40 8.02 -32.23
N ARG A 463 14.51 7.54 -32.83
CA ARG A 463 14.55 6.18 -33.37
C ARG A 463 14.50 5.16 -32.23
N LEU A 464 13.68 4.11 -32.41
CA LEU A 464 13.59 3.02 -31.45
C LEU A 464 14.93 2.25 -31.41
N PRO A 465 15.58 2.14 -30.23
CA PRO A 465 16.79 1.36 -30.06
C PRO A 465 16.50 -0.14 -30.02
N ALA A 466 17.53 -0.97 -30.22
CA ALA A 466 17.46 -2.38 -29.88
C ALA A 466 17.45 -2.54 -28.35
N VAL A 467 16.59 -3.43 -27.84
CA VAL A 467 16.47 -3.72 -26.41
C VAL A 467 16.57 -5.22 -26.16
N PRO A 468 17.00 -5.66 -24.96
CA PRO A 468 17.04 -7.08 -24.59
C PRO A 468 15.66 -7.74 -24.60
N ALA A 469 15.67 -9.07 -24.68
CA ALA A 469 14.45 -9.86 -24.46
C ALA A 469 13.84 -9.55 -23.08
N GLY A 470 12.51 -9.46 -23.00
CA GLY A 470 11.78 -9.12 -21.76
C GLY A 470 11.58 -7.61 -21.54
N VAL A 471 12.25 -6.75 -22.31
CA VAL A 471 11.99 -5.30 -22.34
C VAL A 471 11.02 -4.99 -23.47
N ARG A 472 9.97 -4.24 -23.20
CA ARG A 472 9.10 -3.70 -24.25
C ARG A 472 9.64 -2.37 -24.74
N ALA A 473 9.57 -2.13 -26.03
CA ALA A 473 10.03 -0.87 -26.61
C ALA A 473 8.98 -0.29 -27.56
N HIS A 474 8.67 0.98 -27.37
CA HIS A 474 7.66 1.70 -28.14
C HIS A 474 8.19 3.04 -28.61
N ARG A 475 7.83 3.39 -29.85
CA ARG A 475 8.08 4.73 -30.40
C ARG A 475 6.80 5.52 -30.41
N VAL A 476 6.90 6.77 -29.98
CA VAL A 476 5.80 7.74 -29.98
C VAL A 476 6.29 9.03 -30.62
N ASP A 477 5.52 9.53 -31.56
CA ASP A 477 5.82 10.76 -32.27
C ASP A 477 4.62 11.71 -32.16
N GLY A 478 4.85 12.96 -31.78
CA GLY A 478 3.84 14.01 -31.73
C GLY A 478 2.87 13.92 -30.54
N GLY A 479 1.84 14.74 -30.60
CA GLY A 479 0.73 14.76 -29.67
C GLY A 479 1.06 15.15 -28.24
N VAL A 480 0.15 14.80 -27.35
CA VAL A 480 0.28 15.07 -25.90
C VAL A 480 1.50 14.36 -25.30
N ALA A 481 1.75 13.12 -25.73
CA ALA A 481 2.87 12.34 -25.22
C ALA A 481 4.22 13.06 -25.48
N GLN A 482 4.47 13.55 -26.69
CA GLN A 482 5.68 14.31 -26.98
C GLN A 482 5.74 15.66 -26.27
N ALA A 483 4.59 16.34 -26.10
CA ALA A 483 4.53 17.60 -25.36
C ALA A 483 4.90 17.43 -23.88
N VAL A 484 4.54 16.31 -23.28
CA VAL A 484 4.78 16.02 -21.85
C VAL A 484 6.19 15.47 -21.59
N TYR A 485 6.62 14.48 -22.39
CA TYR A 485 7.91 13.83 -22.17
C TYR A 485 9.08 14.62 -22.77
N GLY A 486 8.83 15.45 -23.78
CA GLY A 486 9.87 15.98 -24.64
C GLY A 486 10.45 14.90 -25.56
N GLU A 487 11.45 15.25 -26.38
CA GLU A 487 12.19 14.27 -27.17
C GLU A 487 13.21 13.55 -26.27
N GLY A 488 13.40 12.25 -26.52
CA GLY A 488 14.39 11.45 -25.77
C GLY A 488 14.04 9.97 -25.70
N LEU A 489 14.87 9.25 -24.95
CA LEU A 489 14.69 7.84 -24.60
C LEU A 489 14.42 7.74 -23.10
N PHE A 490 13.35 7.06 -22.76
CA PHE A 490 12.89 6.93 -21.37
C PHE A 490 12.76 5.46 -21.00
N VAL A 491 13.33 5.06 -19.87
CA VAL A 491 13.10 3.75 -19.30
C VAL A 491 12.05 3.89 -18.19
N ILE A 492 10.87 3.32 -18.44
CA ILE A 492 9.78 3.26 -17.47
C ILE A 492 9.91 1.95 -16.68
N ARG A 493 10.04 2.06 -15.39
CA ARG A 493 10.10 0.95 -14.45
C ARG A 493 8.73 0.28 -14.31
N PRO A 494 8.69 -1.00 -13.89
CA PRO A 494 7.41 -1.70 -13.71
C PRO A 494 6.47 -1.07 -12.67
N ASP A 495 6.99 -0.20 -11.80
CA ASP A 495 6.19 0.56 -10.82
C ASP A 495 5.76 1.94 -11.35
N GLY A 496 5.95 2.22 -12.65
CA GLY A 496 5.47 3.41 -13.33
C GLY A 496 6.27 4.68 -13.04
N TYR A 497 7.56 4.55 -12.71
CA TYR A 497 8.49 5.68 -12.56
C TYR A 497 9.52 5.69 -13.66
N LEU A 498 9.98 6.88 -14.03
CA LEU A 498 11.09 7.08 -14.96
C LEU A 498 12.41 6.71 -14.27
N GLY A 499 13.04 5.64 -14.70
CA GLY A 499 14.31 5.24 -14.14
C GLY A 499 15.50 5.90 -14.85
N LEU A 500 15.49 5.92 -16.18
CA LEU A 500 16.49 6.62 -17.01
C LEU A 500 15.77 7.54 -17.99
N ALA A 501 16.31 8.74 -18.15
CA ALA A 501 15.97 9.63 -19.24
C ALA A 501 17.28 10.11 -19.94
N THR A 502 17.39 9.86 -21.24
CA THR A 502 18.63 10.13 -22.00
C THR A 502 18.33 10.48 -23.46
N ASP A 503 19.30 11.16 -24.10
CA ASP A 503 19.32 11.36 -25.55
C ASP A 503 20.23 10.36 -26.28
N ASP A 504 21.07 9.61 -25.54
CA ASP A 504 22.02 8.67 -26.10
C ASP A 504 21.59 7.21 -25.87
N PRO A 505 21.30 6.43 -26.91
CA PRO A 505 20.95 5.01 -26.77
C PRO A 505 22.07 4.16 -26.15
N ALA A 506 23.30 4.65 -26.09
CA ALA A 506 24.44 3.95 -25.46
C ALA A 506 24.29 3.85 -23.92
N ASP A 507 23.47 4.67 -23.30
CA ASP A 507 23.21 4.62 -21.85
C ASP A 507 22.28 3.45 -21.45
N LEU A 508 21.45 2.95 -22.38
CA LEU A 508 20.44 1.94 -22.10
C LEU A 508 21.01 0.61 -21.61
N PRO A 509 22.04 0.00 -22.25
CA PRO A 509 22.53 -1.31 -21.83
C PRO A 509 23.04 -1.32 -20.40
N GLY A 510 23.78 -0.29 -19.99
CA GLY A 510 24.30 -0.16 -18.64
C GLY A 510 23.20 -0.02 -17.60
N TYR A 511 22.17 0.76 -17.91
CA TYR A 511 21.02 0.92 -17.02
C TYR A 511 20.20 -0.36 -16.92
N LEU A 512 19.87 -0.99 -18.04
CA LEU A 512 19.07 -2.23 -18.06
C LEU A 512 19.78 -3.38 -17.36
N ALA A 513 21.09 -3.47 -17.46
CA ALA A 513 21.89 -4.49 -16.77
C ALA A 513 21.79 -4.37 -15.23
N ARG A 514 21.61 -3.16 -14.66
CA ARG A 514 21.35 -2.96 -13.23
C ARG A 514 20.00 -3.55 -12.78
N LEU A 515 19.08 -3.71 -13.72
CA LEU A 515 17.77 -4.32 -13.51
C LEU A 515 17.73 -5.82 -13.85
N GLY A 516 18.90 -6.44 -14.16
CA GLY A 516 18.98 -7.86 -14.56
C GLY A 516 18.59 -8.13 -16.02
N LEU A 517 18.48 -7.09 -16.85
CA LEU A 517 18.04 -7.18 -18.25
C LEU A 517 19.28 -6.98 -19.18
N ARG A 518 19.72 -8.08 -19.81
CA ARG A 518 20.94 -8.12 -20.62
C ARG A 518 20.68 -8.66 -22.02
#